data_caff1263644c3f885aeaf91c085dfc26
#
_entry.id   caff1263644c3f885aeaf91c085dfc26
#
_cell.length_a   1.000
_cell.length_b   1.000
_cell.length_c   1.000
_cell.angle_alpha   90.00
_cell.angle_beta   90.00
_cell.angle_gamma   90.00
#
_symmetry.space_group_name_H-M   'P 1'
#
loop_
_entity.id
_entity.type
_entity.pdbx_description
1 polymer ?
#
loop_
_entity_poly.entity_id
_entity_poly.type
_entity_poly.pdbx_seq_one_letter_code
_entity_poly.pdbx_strand_id
1 'polypeptide(L)'
;MNWSFSSKLLQRKQDLLTSGYDAYVLFTLQGLELDISEELNNNYDYCIATPLTKMSHRSRSGNKYDVQEILLGGYIFVYLRKGRDINKVKSTKNYFRILSRQNDDGRLCGKDLEYADWVLEQEGVLSVSEAIKINGMVKIVNGPLKNLEGSIVEYSKRNRNCRIEVELFGQKIDAWLPFDWIDADMGDLKMQQR
;
A
#
# COMPACT_ATOMS: atom_id res chain seq x y z
N MET A 1 -4.27 15.65 -6.33
CA MET A 1 -4.55 15.63 -4.87
C MET A 1 -3.65 14.56 -4.27
N ASN A 2 -2.97 14.82 -3.17
CA ASN A 2 -2.13 13.82 -2.51
C ASN A 2 -2.96 13.09 -1.46
N TRP A 3 -2.91 11.76 -1.46
CA TRP A 3 -3.54 10.93 -0.45
C TRP A 3 -2.70 10.92 0.83
N SER A 4 -3.35 11.00 1.96
CA SER A 4 -2.74 10.77 3.28
C SER A 4 -3.84 10.54 4.32
N PHE A 5 -3.52 9.82 5.38
CA PHE A 5 -4.44 9.69 6.50
C PHE A 5 -4.52 11.00 7.29
N SER A 6 -5.74 11.50 7.45
CA SER A 6 -6.04 12.59 8.37
C SER A 6 -5.91 12.12 9.83
N SER A 7 -5.82 13.05 10.78
CA SER A 7 -5.83 12.72 12.21
C SER A 7 -7.03 11.84 12.60
N LYS A 8 -8.20 12.08 11.98
CA LYS A 8 -9.40 11.27 12.19
C LYS A 8 -9.23 9.84 11.69
N LEU A 9 -8.60 9.63 10.53
CA LEU A 9 -8.31 8.29 10.00
C LEU A 9 -7.26 7.55 10.81
N LEU A 10 -6.24 8.26 11.31
CA LEU A 10 -5.24 7.68 12.22
C LEU A 10 -5.86 7.18 13.52
N GLN A 11 -6.76 7.98 14.13
CA GLN A 11 -7.50 7.54 15.31
C GLN A 11 -8.36 6.31 15.00
N ARG A 12 -9.08 6.33 13.88
CA ARG A 12 -9.91 5.20 13.45
C ARG A 12 -9.08 3.95 13.19
N LYS A 13 -7.87 4.08 12.63
CA LYS A 13 -6.93 2.97 12.47
C LYS A 13 -6.62 2.32 13.81
N GLN A 14 -6.31 3.10 14.85
CA GLN A 14 -6.07 2.57 16.20
C GLN A 14 -7.30 1.86 16.77
N ASP A 15 -8.49 2.43 16.57
CA ASP A 15 -9.75 1.82 17.01
C ASP A 15 -9.99 0.47 16.33
N LEU A 16 -9.72 0.37 15.01
CA LEU A 16 -9.84 -0.88 14.25
C LEU A 16 -8.82 -1.92 14.72
N LEU A 17 -7.57 -1.54 14.93
CA LEU A 17 -6.53 -2.44 15.44
C LEU A 17 -6.87 -3.00 16.84
N THR A 18 -7.54 -2.20 17.67
CA THR A 18 -7.94 -2.59 19.02
C THR A 18 -9.20 -3.46 19.03
N SER A 19 -10.23 -3.10 18.24
CA SER A 19 -11.53 -3.78 18.21
C SER A 19 -11.61 -4.97 17.26
N GLY A 20 -10.62 -5.12 16.39
CA GLY A 20 -10.61 -6.05 15.26
C GLY A 20 -11.39 -5.51 14.06
N TYR A 21 -11.00 -5.95 12.89
CA TYR A 21 -11.60 -5.57 11.62
C TYR A 21 -11.68 -6.75 10.66
N ASP A 22 -12.51 -6.59 9.65
CA ASP A 22 -12.57 -7.42 8.46
C ASP A 22 -12.09 -6.57 7.28
N ALA A 23 -11.22 -7.13 6.43
CA ALA A 23 -10.66 -6.44 5.28
C ALA A 23 -11.28 -6.94 3.97
N TYR A 24 -11.46 -6.01 3.03
CA TYR A 24 -12.05 -6.24 1.72
C TYR A 24 -11.31 -5.44 0.66
N VAL A 25 -11.50 -5.79 -0.61
CA VAL A 25 -11.08 -4.95 -1.73
C VAL A 25 -12.29 -4.62 -2.61
N LEU A 26 -12.41 -3.34 -2.93
CA LEU A 26 -13.37 -2.86 -3.92
C LEU A 26 -12.65 -2.66 -5.25
N PHE A 27 -13.32 -2.99 -6.33
CA PHE A 27 -12.87 -2.68 -7.68
C PHE A 27 -13.76 -1.59 -8.29
N THR A 28 -13.13 -0.53 -8.81
CA THR A 28 -13.81 0.62 -9.40
C THR A 28 -13.18 1.01 -10.74
N LEU A 29 -13.73 2.02 -11.39
CA LEU A 29 -13.11 2.62 -12.56
C LEU A 29 -11.84 3.38 -12.14
N GLN A 30 -10.79 3.23 -12.95
CA GLN A 30 -9.54 3.96 -12.73
C GLN A 30 -9.79 5.48 -12.71
N GLY A 31 -9.17 6.14 -11.74
CA GLY A 31 -9.31 7.58 -11.51
C GLY A 31 -10.39 7.97 -10.50
N LEU A 32 -11.19 7.01 -10.01
CA LEU A 32 -12.20 7.23 -8.97
C LEU A 32 -11.75 6.76 -7.57
N GLU A 33 -10.57 6.16 -7.46
CA GLU A 33 -10.09 5.53 -6.22
C GLU A 33 -10.06 6.52 -5.05
N LEU A 34 -9.51 7.71 -5.29
CA LEU A 34 -9.40 8.75 -4.27
C LEU A 34 -10.77 9.29 -3.85
N ASP A 35 -11.60 9.63 -4.82
CA ASP A 35 -12.93 10.19 -4.58
C ASP A 35 -13.83 9.23 -3.79
N ILE A 36 -13.82 7.94 -4.17
CA ILE A 36 -14.61 6.91 -3.48
C ILE A 36 -14.05 6.67 -2.08
N SER A 37 -12.72 6.58 -1.93
CA SER A 37 -12.10 6.39 -0.62
C SER A 37 -12.43 7.53 0.33
N GLU A 38 -12.37 8.77 -0.15
CA GLU A 38 -12.72 9.96 0.64
C GLU A 38 -14.20 9.94 1.03
N GLU A 39 -15.10 9.65 0.09
CA GLU A 39 -16.55 9.54 0.36
C GLU A 39 -16.84 8.48 1.41
N LEU A 40 -16.29 7.27 1.29
CA LEU A 40 -16.51 6.19 2.25
C LEU A 40 -15.98 6.55 3.64
N ASN A 41 -14.80 7.18 3.70
CA ASN A 41 -14.22 7.64 4.97
C ASN A 41 -15.02 8.75 5.65
N ASN A 42 -15.73 9.57 4.87
CA ASN A 42 -16.58 10.63 5.41
C ASN A 42 -17.95 10.10 5.86
N ASN A 43 -18.50 9.14 5.13
CA ASN A 43 -19.86 8.62 5.38
C ASN A 43 -19.91 7.54 6.48
N TYR A 44 -18.79 6.83 6.72
CA TYR A 44 -18.76 5.69 7.64
C TYR A 44 -17.63 5.83 8.68
N ASP A 45 -17.99 6.03 9.93
CA ASP A 45 -17.05 6.17 11.06
C ASP A 45 -16.39 4.83 11.49
N TYR A 46 -16.94 3.72 11.03
CA TYR A 46 -16.47 2.36 11.27
C TYR A 46 -15.68 1.75 10.10
N CYS A 47 -15.36 2.57 9.09
CA CYS A 47 -14.73 2.16 7.85
C CYS A 47 -13.46 2.97 7.61
N ILE A 48 -12.39 2.30 7.15
CA ILE A 48 -11.26 2.93 6.47
C ILE A 48 -11.27 2.40 5.04
N ALA A 49 -11.33 3.30 4.07
CA ALA A 49 -11.12 3.02 2.66
C ALA A 49 -9.86 3.73 2.19
N THR A 50 -8.95 3.03 1.55
CA THR A 50 -7.69 3.60 1.06
C THR A 50 -7.28 2.99 -0.28
N PRO A 51 -6.90 3.81 -1.27
CA PRO A 51 -6.16 3.32 -2.43
C PRO A 51 -4.75 2.94 -2.00
N LEU A 52 -4.03 2.20 -2.81
CA LEU A 52 -2.59 2.04 -2.66
C LEU A 52 -1.87 2.97 -3.62
N THR A 53 -1.08 3.88 -3.06
CA THR A 53 -0.30 4.88 -3.78
C THR A 53 1.19 4.69 -3.53
N LYS A 54 2.02 5.22 -4.40
CA LYS A 54 3.47 5.28 -4.21
C LYS A 54 3.99 6.71 -4.37
N MET A 55 5.00 7.05 -3.59
CA MET A 55 5.81 8.24 -3.82
C MET A 55 6.89 7.93 -4.85
N SER A 56 7.14 8.86 -5.76
CA SER A 56 8.23 8.76 -6.73
C SER A 56 8.87 10.12 -6.96
N HIS A 57 10.19 10.10 -7.22
CA HIS A 57 10.92 11.32 -7.57
C HIS A 57 10.85 11.54 -9.07
N ARG A 58 10.44 12.73 -9.46
CA ARG A 58 10.50 13.20 -10.85
C ARG A 58 11.45 14.38 -10.95
N SER A 59 12.02 14.58 -12.15
CA SER A 59 12.87 15.73 -12.44
C SER A 59 12.29 16.50 -13.63
N ARG A 60 12.18 17.83 -13.48
CA ARG A 60 11.84 18.74 -14.57
C ARG A 60 12.78 19.92 -14.54
N SER A 61 13.48 20.17 -15.65
CA SER A 61 14.46 21.28 -15.78
C SER A 61 15.51 21.32 -14.66
N GLY A 62 15.99 20.14 -14.22
CA GLY A 62 16.99 20.01 -13.15
C GLY A 62 16.43 20.05 -11.72
N ASN A 63 15.19 20.45 -11.52
CA ASN A 63 14.54 20.44 -10.21
C ASN A 63 13.87 19.09 -9.93
N LYS A 64 14.19 18.49 -8.80
CA LYS A 64 13.53 17.27 -8.32
C LYS A 64 12.27 17.66 -7.56
N TYR A 65 11.20 16.87 -7.74
CA TYR A 65 9.97 17.01 -7.00
C TYR A 65 9.32 15.63 -6.79
N ASP A 66 8.58 15.51 -5.70
CA ASP A 66 7.89 14.27 -5.38
C ASP A 66 6.51 14.25 -6.01
N VAL A 67 6.15 13.09 -6.53
CA VAL A 67 4.82 12.83 -7.11
C VAL A 67 4.24 11.59 -6.45
N GLN A 68 3.00 11.69 -6.04
CA GLN A 68 2.22 10.56 -5.57
C GLN A 68 1.37 10.02 -6.72
N GLU A 69 1.46 8.72 -6.96
CA GLU A 69 0.75 8.03 -8.05
C GLU A 69 -0.01 6.82 -7.51
N ILE A 70 -1.19 6.55 -8.05
CA ILE A 70 -1.91 5.30 -7.78
C ILE A 70 -1.03 4.14 -8.24
N LEU A 71 -0.79 3.17 -7.36
CA LEU A 71 0.00 1.99 -7.67
C LEU A 71 -0.90 0.88 -8.25
N LEU A 72 -2.06 0.67 -7.66
CA LEU A 72 -3.06 -0.31 -8.11
C LEU A 72 -4.31 0.42 -8.61
N GLY A 73 -4.35 0.71 -9.93
CA GLY A 73 -5.50 1.38 -10.53
C GLY A 73 -6.77 0.54 -10.47
N GLY A 74 -7.86 1.15 -10.00
CA GLY A 74 -9.15 0.50 -9.83
C GLY A 74 -9.34 -0.25 -8.51
N TYR A 75 -8.34 -0.32 -7.62
CA TYR A 75 -8.42 -1.06 -6.37
C TYR A 75 -8.47 -0.13 -5.17
N ILE A 76 -9.38 -0.40 -4.23
CA ILE A 76 -9.52 0.29 -2.96
C ILE A 76 -9.57 -0.77 -1.85
N PHE A 77 -8.66 -0.69 -0.89
CA PHE A 77 -8.67 -1.52 0.30
C PHE A 77 -9.63 -0.94 1.32
N VAL A 78 -10.49 -1.79 1.88
CA VAL A 78 -11.52 -1.37 2.84
C VAL A 78 -11.42 -2.20 4.10
N TYR A 79 -11.34 -1.53 5.23
CA TYR A 79 -11.25 -2.14 6.56
C TYR A 79 -12.49 -1.73 7.35
N LEU A 80 -13.32 -2.70 7.72
CA LEU A 80 -14.53 -2.48 8.48
C LEU A 80 -14.35 -2.99 9.91
N ARG A 81 -14.82 -2.25 10.89
CA ARG A 81 -14.92 -2.75 12.26
C ARG A 81 -15.65 -4.09 12.26
N LYS A 82 -15.10 -5.07 12.96
CA LYS A 82 -15.63 -6.44 13.02
C LYS A 82 -17.14 -6.46 13.32
N GLY A 83 -17.86 -7.31 12.59
CA GLY A 83 -19.33 -7.42 12.69
C GLY A 83 -20.11 -6.38 11.88
N ARG A 84 -19.44 -5.53 11.09
CA ARG A 84 -20.09 -4.66 10.10
C ARG A 84 -20.24 -5.38 8.77
N ASP A 85 -21.33 -5.09 8.07
CA ASP A 85 -21.66 -5.72 6.79
C ASP A 85 -21.16 -4.84 5.63
N ILE A 86 -20.26 -5.38 4.82
CA ILE A 86 -19.71 -4.69 3.65
C ILE A 86 -20.79 -4.31 2.63
N ASN A 87 -21.87 -5.09 2.52
CA ASN A 87 -22.96 -4.80 1.59
C ASN A 87 -23.76 -3.55 1.95
N LYS A 88 -23.58 -3.03 3.18
CA LYS A 88 -24.17 -1.76 3.63
C LYS A 88 -23.31 -0.55 3.30
N VAL A 89 -22.07 -0.77 2.88
CA VAL A 89 -21.15 0.29 2.46
C VAL A 89 -21.49 0.65 1.01
N LYS A 90 -21.93 1.90 0.80
CA LYS A 90 -22.33 2.41 -0.51
C LYS A 90 -21.69 3.77 -0.78
N SER A 91 -21.36 4.01 -2.04
CA SER A 91 -20.97 5.33 -2.54
C SER A 91 -22.11 5.88 -3.42
N THR A 92 -22.31 7.19 -3.38
CA THR A 92 -23.25 7.89 -4.27
C THR A 92 -22.89 7.69 -5.74
N LYS A 93 -21.60 7.47 -6.02
CA LYS A 93 -21.09 7.25 -7.37
C LYS A 93 -21.39 5.84 -7.90
N ASN A 94 -21.79 4.88 -7.06
CA ASN A 94 -22.20 3.50 -7.39
C ASN A 94 -21.27 2.72 -8.36
N TYR A 95 -19.98 3.09 -8.44
CA TYR A 95 -19.05 2.55 -9.44
C TYR A 95 -18.05 1.56 -8.86
N PHE A 96 -18.42 0.83 -7.81
CA PHE A 96 -17.55 -0.21 -7.31
C PHE A 96 -18.28 -1.54 -7.13
N ARG A 97 -17.51 -2.61 -7.16
CA ARG A 97 -17.94 -3.95 -6.75
C ARG A 97 -16.95 -4.52 -5.73
N ILE A 98 -17.46 -5.31 -4.81
CA ILE A 98 -16.63 -6.08 -3.88
C ILE A 98 -15.94 -7.18 -4.68
N LEU A 99 -14.63 -7.30 -4.58
CA LEU A 99 -13.92 -8.44 -5.11
C LEU A 99 -14.15 -9.64 -4.19
N SER A 100 -14.66 -10.72 -4.76
CA SER A 100 -14.90 -11.98 -4.05
C SER A 100 -14.53 -13.15 -4.94
N ARG A 101 -14.13 -14.27 -4.35
CA ARG A 101 -14.05 -15.56 -5.02
C ARG A 101 -15.46 -16.15 -5.13
N GLN A 102 -15.63 -17.16 -6.00
CA GLN A 102 -16.93 -17.83 -6.09
C GLN A 102 -17.37 -18.36 -4.72
N ASN A 103 -18.60 -18.03 -4.31
CA ASN A 103 -19.24 -18.43 -3.04
C ASN A 103 -18.56 -17.87 -1.78
N ASP A 104 -17.92 -16.70 -1.86
CA ASP A 104 -17.26 -16.01 -0.77
C ASP A 104 -17.95 -14.65 -0.51
N ASP A 105 -17.94 -14.17 0.74
CA ASP A 105 -18.45 -12.84 1.13
C ASP A 105 -17.48 -11.70 0.76
N GLY A 106 -16.35 -12.01 0.11
CA GLY A 106 -15.32 -11.05 -0.29
C GLY A 106 -14.36 -10.67 0.83
N ARG A 107 -14.45 -11.28 2.01
CA ARG A 107 -13.53 -11.04 3.12
C ARG A 107 -12.16 -11.60 2.79
N LEU A 108 -11.13 -10.80 3.01
CA LEU A 108 -9.76 -11.22 2.81
C LEU A 108 -9.32 -12.19 3.91
N CYS A 109 -8.53 -13.18 3.51
CA CYS A 109 -7.93 -14.16 4.41
C CYS A 109 -6.55 -14.61 3.90
N GLY A 110 -5.73 -15.19 4.78
CA GLY A 110 -4.39 -15.68 4.43
C GLY A 110 -3.52 -14.58 3.83
N LYS A 111 -2.83 -14.87 2.73
CA LYS A 111 -1.91 -13.94 2.07
C LYS A 111 -2.57 -12.64 1.60
N ASP A 112 -3.83 -12.70 1.14
CA ASP A 112 -4.55 -11.50 0.72
C ASP A 112 -4.79 -10.56 1.91
N LEU A 113 -5.09 -11.11 3.10
CA LEU A 113 -5.22 -10.32 4.33
C LEU A 113 -3.85 -9.77 4.78
N GLU A 114 -2.80 -10.58 4.79
CA GLU A 114 -1.44 -10.12 5.12
C GLU A 114 -1.01 -8.94 4.24
N TYR A 115 -1.35 -8.98 2.95
CA TYR A 115 -1.08 -7.88 2.04
C TYR A 115 -1.93 -6.63 2.38
N ALA A 116 -3.21 -6.81 2.68
CA ALA A 116 -4.09 -5.72 3.10
C ALA A 116 -3.63 -5.11 4.44
N ASP A 117 -3.19 -5.92 5.40
CA ASP A 117 -2.64 -5.46 6.68
C ASP A 117 -1.39 -4.58 6.44
N TRP A 118 -0.50 -5.02 5.55
CA TRP A 118 0.64 -4.21 5.15
C TRP A 118 0.22 -2.89 4.50
N VAL A 119 -0.81 -2.88 3.63
CA VAL A 119 -1.35 -1.63 3.06
C VAL A 119 -1.88 -0.69 4.15
N LEU A 120 -2.57 -1.23 5.17
CA LEU A 120 -3.06 -0.44 6.31
C LEU A 120 -1.92 0.11 7.16
N GLU A 121 -0.87 -0.67 7.39
CA GLU A 121 0.33 -0.21 8.09
C GLU A 121 0.96 1.00 7.40
N GLN A 122 1.07 0.94 6.07
CA GLN A 122 1.60 2.02 5.23
C GLN A 122 0.60 3.16 4.98
N GLU A 123 -0.62 3.10 5.57
CA GLU A 123 -1.67 4.13 5.43
C GLU A 123 -2.05 4.40 3.95
N GLY A 124 -1.88 3.37 3.11
CA GLY A 124 -2.12 3.44 1.68
C GLY A 124 -1.07 4.22 0.89
N VAL A 125 0.04 4.64 1.51
CA VAL A 125 1.10 5.42 0.85
C VAL A 125 2.44 4.72 1.00
N LEU A 126 2.99 4.23 -0.10
CA LEU A 126 4.33 3.66 -0.12
C LEU A 126 5.36 4.78 -0.31
N SER A 127 6.08 5.08 0.76
CA SER A 127 7.22 5.99 0.71
C SER A 127 8.39 5.39 -0.08
N VAL A 128 9.36 6.23 -0.42
CA VAL A 128 10.63 5.77 -1.01
C VAL A 128 11.39 4.95 0.04
N SER A 129 11.82 3.76 -0.33
CA SER A 129 12.63 2.91 0.56
C SER A 129 14.10 3.29 0.51
N GLU A 130 14.85 2.90 1.54
CA GLU A 130 16.29 3.15 1.64
C GLU A 130 17.06 1.87 1.35
N ALA A 131 18.09 2.00 0.55
CA ALA A 131 18.95 0.89 0.13
C ALA A 131 20.43 1.20 0.30
N ILE A 132 21.22 0.17 0.63
CA ILE A 132 22.67 0.21 0.64
C ILE A 132 23.22 -0.74 -0.41
N LYS A 133 24.47 -0.50 -0.79
CA LYS A 133 25.20 -1.38 -1.70
C LYS A 133 26.21 -2.22 -0.91
N ILE A 134 26.02 -3.53 -0.91
CA ILE A 134 26.94 -4.48 -0.28
C ILE A 134 27.45 -5.44 -1.35
N ASN A 135 28.75 -5.52 -1.56
CA ASN A 135 29.38 -6.43 -2.53
C ASN A 135 28.74 -6.36 -3.92
N GLY A 136 28.33 -5.16 -4.36
CA GLY A 136 27.70 -4.97 -5.67
C GLY A 136 26.20 -5.29 -5.71
N MET A 137 25.64 -5.86 -4.65
CA MET A 137 24.19 -6.16 -4.51
C MET A 137 23.45 -5.00 -3.85
N VAL A 138 22.15 -4.91 -4.13
CA VAL A 138 21.22 -3.98 -3.46
C VAL A 138 20.67 -4.68 -2.23
N LYS A 139 20.71 -4.02 -1.07
CA LYS A 139 20.04 -4.46 0.15
C LYS A 139 19.11 -3.35 0.63
N ILE A 140 17.84 -3.65 0.77
CA ILE A 140 16.86 -2.72 1.37
C ILE A 140 17.06 -2.71 2.88
N VAL A 141 17.22 -1.53 3.47
CA VAL A 141 17.48 -1.39 4.91
C VAL A 141 16.30 -0.76 5.64
N ASN A 142 15.50 0.06 4.94
CA ASN A 142 14.36 0.72 5.53
C ASN A 142 13.25 0.98 4.49
N GLY A 143 12.04 1.27 4.98
CA GLY A 143 10.89 1.60 4.16
C GLY A 143 10.04 0.40 3.73
N PRO A 144 8.98 0.63 2.93
CA PRO A 144 7.97 -0.37 2.57
C PRO A 144 8.54 -1.63 1.91
N LEU A 145 9.59 -1.50 1.11
CA LEU A 145 10.23 -2.63 0.41
C LEU A 145 10.91 -3.62 1.35
N LYS A 146 11.25 -3.22 2.58
CA LYS A 146 11.89 -4.13 3.55
C LYS A 146 11.01 -5.33 3.88
N ASN A 147 9.70 -5.10 4.00
CA ASN A 147 8.73 -6.17 4.28
C ASN A 147 8.38 -6.99 3.02
N LEU A 148 8.82 -6.54 1.85
CA LEU A 148 8.57 -7.18 0.55
C LEU A 148 9.85 -7.73 -0.11
N GLU A 149 10.96 -7.85 0.61
CA GLU A 149 12.24 -8.32 0.03
C GLU A 149 12.09 -9.66 -0.71
N GLY A 150 11.28 -10.60 -0.16
CA GLY A 150 10.98 -11.88 -0.81
C GLY A 150 10.17 -11.79 -2.10
N SER A 151 9.56 -10.65 -2.38
CA SER A 151 8.76 -10.37 -3.58
C SER A 151 9.53 -9.57 -4.63
N ILE A 152 10.77 -9.15 -4.34
CA ILE A 152 11.58 -8.38 -5.29
C ILE A 152 12.16 -9.34 -6.33
N VAL A 153 11.79 -9.13 -7.59
CA VAL A 153 12.23 -9.96 -8.72
C VAL A 153 13.29 -9.28 -9.57
N GLU A 154 13.41 -7.95 -9.49
CA GLU A 154 14.37 -7.19 -10.31
C GLU A 154 14.77 -5.87 -9.65
N TYR A 155 16.04 -5.47 -9.84
CA TYR A 155 16.56 -4.16 -9.41
C TYR A 155 17.04 -3.34 -10.61
N SER A 156 16.58 -2.11 -10.76
CA SER A 156 17.13 -1.12 -11.67
C SER A 156 17.98 -0.11 -10.91
N LYS A 157 19.29 -0.39 -10.83
CA LYS A 157 20.25 0.49 -10.10
C LYS A 157 20.33 1.90 -10.69
N ARG A 158 20.18 2.02 -12.02
CA ARG A 158 20.20 3.30 -12.74
C ARG A 158 18.97 4.15 -12.41
N ASN A 159 17.80 3.53 -12.40
CA ASN A 159 16.53 4.22 -12.17
C ASN A 159 16.15 4.26 -10.67
N ARG A 160 16.95 3.63 -9.81
CA ARG A 160 16.70 3.52 -8.36
C ARG A 160 15.31 3.00 -8.05
N ASN A 161 14.94 1.92 -8.70
CA ASN A 161 13.68 1.24 -8.44
C ASN A 161 13.86 -0.29 -8.50
N CYS A 162 12.93 -1.00 -7.90
CA CYS A 162 12.85 -2.44 -7.98
C CYS A 162 11.45 -2.87 -8.41
N ARG A 163 11.38 -3.98 -9.12
CA ARG A 163 10.14 -4.64 -9.49
C ARG A 163 9.80 -5.68 -8.44
N ILE A 164 8.63 -5.54 -7.85
CA ILE A 164 8.05 -6.53 -6.96
C ILE A 164 6.96 -7.31 -7.73
N GLU A 165 6.83 -8.58 -7.39
CA GLU A 165 5.71 -9.43 -7.80
C GLU A 165 4.94 -9.83 -6.54
N VAL A 166 3.68 -9.43 -6.44
CA VAL A 166 2.79 -9.82 -5.36
C VAL A 166 1.58 -10.54 -5.94
N GLU A 167 1.03 -11.48 -5.18
CA GLU A 167 -0.20 -12.17 -5.56
C GLU A 167 -1.36 -11.61 -4.74
N LEU A 168 -2.41 -11.13 -5.43
CA LEU A 168 -3.63 -10.66 -4.82
C LEU A 168 -4.81 -11.33 -5.54
N PHE A 169 -5.69 -11.99 -4.80
CA PHE A 169 -6.82 -12.79 -5.34
C PHE A 169 -6.40 -13.86 -6.37
N GLY A 170 -5.20 -14.43 -6.22
CA GLY A 170 -4.66 -15.40 -7.17
C GLY A 170 -4.14 -14.79 -8.48
N GLN A 171 -4.10 -13.46 -8.58
CA GLN A 171 -3.51 -12.74 -9.71
C GLN A 171 -2.15 -12.18 -9.34
N LYS A 172 -1.18 -12.36 -10.21
CA LYS A 172 0.13 -11.74 -10.07
C LYS A 172 0.05 -10.27 -10.46
N ILE A 173 0.54 -9.42 -9.58
CA ILE A 173 0.61 -7.97 -9.78
C ILE A 173 2.07 -7.56 -9.75
N ASP A 174 2.53 -6.96 -10.83
CA ASP A 174 3.86 -6.37 -10.94
C ASP A 174 3.80 -4.87 -10.63
N ALA A 175 4.71 -4.42 -9.78
CA ALA A 175 4.82 -3.01 -9.46
C ALA A 175 6.28 -2.56 -9.37
N TRP A 176 6.56 -1.35 -9.87
CA TRP A 176 7.85 -0.70 -9.70
C TRP A 176 7.81 0.27 -8.53
N LEU A 177 8.64 0.03 -7.53
CA LEU A 177 8.76 0.85 -6.32
C LEU A 177 10.14 1.48 -6.24
N PRO A 178 10.21 2.76 -5.88
CA PRO A 178 11.47 3.50 -5.79
C PRO A 178 12.23 3.18 -4.51
N PHE A 179 13.56 3.30 -4.59
CA PHE A 179 14.43 3.34 -3.43
C PHE A 179 15.53 4.39 -3.62
N ASP A 180 16.03 4.94 -2.53
CA ASP A 180 17.18 5.82 -2.52
C ASP A 180 18.39 5.13 -1.90
N TRP A 181 19.58 5.48 -2.44
CA TRP A 181 20.83 5.06 -1.84
C TRP A 181 21.12 5.89 -0.60
N ILE A 182 21.43 5.22 0.49
CA ILE A 182 21.99 5.85 1.67
C ILE A 182 23.43 5.37 1.86
N ASP A 183 24.30 6.24 2.39
CA ASP A 183 25.64 5.87 2.79
C ASP A 183 25.55 4.93 3.98
N ALA A 184 26.05 3.70 3.82
CA ALA A 184 26.15 2.79 4.94
C ALA A 184 27.18 3.33 5.93
N ASP A 185 26.74 3.80 7.08
CA ASP A 185 27.66 4.04 8.18
C ASP A 185 28.31 2.70 8.55
N MET A 186 29.60 2.57 8.27
CA MET A 186 30.37 1.32 8.41
C MET A 186 30.38 0.76 9.85
N GLY A 187 29.83 1.51 10.82
CA GLY A 187 29.73 1.12 12.22
C GLY A 187 28.67 0.04 12.49
N ASP A 188 27.52 0.10 11.83
CA ASP A 188 26.39 -0.79 12.13
C ASP A 188 26.45 -2.16 11.44
N LEU A 189 27.26 -2.27 10.37
CA LEU A 189 27.42 -3.54 9.63
C LEU A 189 28.23 -4.60 10.37
N LYS A 190 29.02 -4.20 11.37
CA LYS A 190 29.84 -5.15 12.18
C LYS A 190 29.06 -5.84 13.31
N MET A 191 27.86 -5.35 13.68
CA MET A 191 27.06 -5.97 14.75
C MET A 191 26.10 -7.07 14.27
N GLN A 192 25.86 -7.20 12.96
CA GLN A 192 24.95 -8.22 12.40
C GLN A 192 25.65 -9.52 11.93
N GLN A 193 26.96 -9.63 12.11
CA GLN A 193 27.75 -10.84 11.75
C GLN A 193 28.33 -11.58 12.97
N ARG A 194 27.71 -11.43 14.15
CA ARG A 194 28.06 -12.23 15.34
C ARG A 194 26.90 -13.09 15.80
#